data_7726ff4e1302221698175cfb14453134
#
_entry.id   7726ff4e1302221698175cfb14453134
#
_cell.length_a   1.000
_cell.length_b   1.000
_cell.length_c   1.000
_cell.angle_alpha   90.00
_cell.angle_beta   90.00
_cell.angle_gamma   90.00
#
_symmetry.space_group_name_H-M   'P 1'
#
loop_
_entity.id
_entity.type
_entity.pdbx_description
1 polymer ?
#
loop_
_entity_poly.entity_id
_entity_poly.type
_entity_poly.pdbx_seq_one_letter_code
_entity_poly.pdbx_strand_id
1 'polypeptide(L)'
;MLDIKFIRENPDLVKENIRKKFQNAKLPLVDEVIALDSENRAVMAEAQELRSSRNTLSKQVGMLMGQAKKDPSKLAEAEAAKAKVKANADRLSELEAKEGELAQKIRKIMLQIPNIIDPSVPIGPDDSCNVEVQRFGEPVVPDFEIPYHTQIMESFNGIDMDAAGRVSGNGFYYLMGDIARIHEGVLAYARDFMIGKGFIFCIPPFMIHGNVVEGVMSQTEMDAMMYKIEGEDLYLIGTSEHSMIGKFIDQIIPEDSLPQTLTSYSPCFRKEKGAHGIEERGIYRIHQFEKQEMIV
;
A
#
# COMPACT_ATOMS: atom_id res chain seq x y z
N MET A 1 -0.47 6.18 -4.56
CA MET A 1 0.75 7.03 -4.77
C MET A 1 0.61 7.75 -6.11
N LEU A 2 0.90 9.06 -6.18
CA LEU A 2 0.89 9.81 -7.42
C LEU A 2 2.00 9.33 -8.36
N ASP A 3 1.83 9.53 -9.68
CA ASP A 3 2.90 9.32 -10.65
C ASP A 3 3.95 10.44 -10.54
N ILE A 4 5.23 10.10 -10.56
CA ILE A 4 6.34 11.08 -10.49
C ILE A 4 6.32 12.06 -11.68
N LYS A 5 5.91 11.59 -12.87
CA LYS A 5 5.74 12.43 -14.04
C LYS A 5 4.65 13.48 -13.80
N PHE A 6 3.51 13.07 -13.19
CA PHE A 6 2.44 13.99 -12.84
C PHE A 6 2.92 15.09 -11.87
N ILE A 7 3.68 14.70 -10.82
CA ILE A 7 4.24 15.67 -9.86
C ILE A 7 5.16 16.66 -10.55
N ARG A 8 6.03 16.19 -11.42
CA ARG A 8 6.97 17.01 -12.17
C ARG A 8 6.29 17.99 -13.12
N GLU A 9 5.22 17.57 -13.77
CA GLU A 9 4.47 18.39 -14.72
C GLU A 9 3.48 19.35 -14.04
N ASN A 10 3.05 19.05 -12.81
CA ASN A 10 2.04 19.80 -12.07
C ASN A 10 2.44 20.09 -10.61
N PRO A 11 3.63 20.66 -10.33
CA PRO A 11 4.12 20.84 -8.97
C PRO A 11 3.23 21.77 -8.13
N ASP A 12 2.70 22.83 -8.72
CA ASP A 12 1.85 23.79 -8.03
C ASP A 12 0.49 23.20 -7.65
N LEU A 13 -0.10 22.38 -8.52
CA LEU A 13 -1.33 21.65 -8.22
C LEU A 13 -1.14 20.69 -7.04
N VAL A 14 -0.01 19.96 -7.02
CA VAL A 14 0.31 19.04 -5.92
C VAL A 14 0.52 19.81 -4.61
N LYS A 15 1.24 20.95 -4.65
CA LYS A 15 1.42 21.81 -3.48
C LYS A 15 0.11 22.40 -2.97
N GLU A 16 -0.77 22.83 -3.88
CA GLU A 16 -2.11 23.30 -3.52
C GLU A 16 -2.94 22.20 -2.85
N ASN A 17 -2.91 20.99 -3.41
CA ASN A 17 -3.56 19.83 -2.82
C ASN A 17 -3.06 19.51 -1.40
N ILE A 18 -1.75 19.60 -1.16
CA ILE A 18 -1.15 19.46 0.16
C ILE A 18 -1.71 20.49 1.14
N ARG A 19 -1.87 21.76 0.70
CA ARG A 19 -2.48 22.81 1.53
C ARG A 19 -3.95 22.53 1.83
N LYS A 20 -4.73 22.10 0.83
CA LYS A 20 -6.15 21.71 1.00
C LYS A 20 -6.33 20.57 2.02
N LYS A 21 -5.33 19.72 2.14
CA LYS A 21 -5.29 18.62 3.15
C LYS A 21 -4.64 19.03 4.48
N PHE A 22 -4.34 20.30 4.69
CA PHE A 22 -3.72 20.83 5.92
C PHE A 22 -2.37 20.18 6.28
N GLN A 23 -1.62 19.69 5.27
CA GLN A 23 -0.35 18.97 5.45
C GLN A 23 0.86 19.82 5.03
N ASN A 24 0.88 21.12 5.37
CA ASN A 24 1.88 22.09 4.90
C ASN A 24 3.34 21.68 5.15
N ALA A 25 3.61 20.88 6.18
CA ALA A 25 4.94 20.34 6.45
C ALA A 25 5.50 19.47 5.29
N LYS A 26 4.63 18.96 4.42
CA LYS A 26 5.00 18.14 3.25
C LYS A 26 5.30 18.96 1.98
N LEU A 27 5.07 20.28 1.97
CA LEU A 27 5.32 21.12 0.80
C LEU A 27 6.74 20.99 0.23
N PRO A 28 7.83 21.00 1.05
CA PRO A 28 9.17 20.83 0.55
C PRO A 28 9.44 19.52 -0.16
N LEU A 29 8.71 18.46 0.17
CA LEU A 29 8.88 17.13 -0.42
C LEU A 29 8.62 17.13 -1.94
N VAL A 30 7.77 18.03 -2.42
CA VAL A 30 7.47 18.16 -3.86
C VAL A 30 8.71 18.60 -4.64
N ASP A 31 9.40 19.62 -4.16
CA ASP A 31 10.61 20.12 -4.83
C ASP A 31 11.77 19.12 -4.67
N GLU A 32 11.90 18.51 -3.49
CA GLU A 32 12.91 17.50 -3.22
C GLU A 32 12.78 16.28 -4.14
N VAL A 33 11.57 15.74 -4.30
CA VAL A 33 11.37 14.57 -5.16
C VAL A 33 11.60 14.88 -6.63
N ILE A 34 11.27 16.09 -7.10
CA ILE A 34 11.54 16.53 -8.47
C ILE A 34 13.05 16.65 -8.72
N ALA A 35 13.80 17.18 -7.76
CA ALA A 35 15.26 17.26 -7.85
C ALA A 35 15.91 15.88 -7.89
N LEU A 36 15.50 14.96 -7.00
CA LEU A 36 15.97 13.57 -6.98
C LEU A 36 15.60 12.81 -8.26
N ASP A 37 14.40 13.01 -8.80
CA ASP A 37 14.00 12.41 -10.09
C ASP A 37 14.87 12.93 -11.23
N SER A 38 15.19 14.22 -11.27
CA SER A 38 16.08 14.79 -12.26
C SER A 38 17.48 14.19 -12.20
N GLU A 39 18.03 14.03 -10.98
CA GLU A 39 19.32 13.38 -10.76
C GLU A 39 19.27 11.90 -11.17
N ASN A 40 18.24 11.19 -10.79
CA ASN A 40 18.05 9.76 -11.13
C ASN A 40 18.00 9.55 -12.65
N ARG A 41 17.25 10.38 -13.37
CA ARG A 41 17.19 10.33 -14.84
C ARG A 41 18.54 10.60 -15.49
N ALA A 42 19.35 11.51 -14.95
CA ALA A 42 20.71 11.76 -15.46
C ALA A 42 21.61 10.54 -15.23
N VAL A 43 21.56 9.92 -14.04
CA VAL A 43 22.28 8.69 -13.71
C VAL A 43 21.88 7.54 -14.64
N MET A 44 20.58 7.34 -14.84
CA MET A 44 20.05 6.30 -15.74
C MET A 44 20.49 6.52 -17.19
N ALA A 45 20.50 7.78 -17.66
CA ALA A 45 20.93 8.11 -19.03
C ALA A 45 22.43 7.78 -19.22
N GLU A 46 23.31 8.16 -18.28
CA GLU A 46 24.74 7.84 -18.31
C GLU A 46 24.96 6.31 -18.25
N ALA A 47 24.24 5.61 -17.35
CA ALA A 47 24.33 4.16 -17.24
C ALA A 47 23.89 3.46 -18.54
N GLN A 48 22.84 3.93 -19.18
CA GLN A 48 22.35 3.39 -20.45
C GLN A 48 23.35 3.59 -21.59
N GLU A 49 24.01 4.74 -21.65
CA GLU A 49 25.06 5.01 -22.62
C GLU A 49 26.26 4.06 -22.44
N LEU A 50 26.70 3.86 -21.19
CA LEU A 50 27.77 2.92 -20.86
C LEU A 50 27.38 1.46 -21.19
N ARG A 51 26.13 1.05 -20.91
CA ARG A 51 25.62 -0.28 -21.27
C ARG A 51 25.61 -0.48 -22.80
N SER A 52 25.17 0.52 -23.56
CA SER A 52 25.15 0.42 -25.04
C SER A 52 26.53 0.38 -25.66
N SER A 53 27.48 1.14 -25.10
CA SER A 53 28.86 1.17 -25.57
C SER A 53 29.66 -0.09 -25.21
N ARG A 54 29.29 -0.82 -24.15
CA ARG A 54 30.00 -1.99 -23.63
C ARG A 54 30.20 -3.07 -24.70
N ASN A 55 29.15 -3.40 -25.45
CA ASN A 55 29.22 -4.45 -26.47
C ASN A 55 30.14 -4.06 -27.62
N THR A 56 30.13 -2.79 -28.04
CA THR A 56 30.99 -2.25 -29.10
C THR A 56 32.45 -2.26 -28.65
N LEU A 57 32.76 -1.75 -27.47
CA LEU A 57 34.10 -1.75 -26.90
C LEU A 57 34.64 -3.15 -26.68
N SER A 58 33.84 -4.09 -26.21
CA SER A 58 34.27 -5.48 -26.02
C SER A 58 34.65 -6.16 -27.36
N LYS A 59 33.87 -5.90 -28.42
CA LYS A 59 34.21 -6.37 -29.77
C LYS A 59 35.50 -5.75 -30.26
N GLN A 60 35.71 -4.45 -30.04
CA GLN A 60 36.92 -3.73 -30.42
C GLN A 60 38.14 -4.27 -29.70
N VAL A 61 38.06 -4.55 -28.40
CA VAL A 61 39.13 -5.21 -27.62
C VAL A 61 39.44 -6.58 -28.22
N GLY A 62 38.45 -7.40 -28.55
CA GLY A 62 38.65 -8.71 -29.16
C GLY A 62 39.40 -8.63 -30.50
N MET A 63 39.03 -7.67 -31.37
CA MET A 63 39.71 -7.43 -32.65
C MET A 63 41.15 -6.96 -32.45
N LEU A 64 41.40 -5.97 -31.59
CA LEU A 64 42.73 -5.43 -31.33
C LEU A 64 43.67 -6.48 -30.70
N MET A 65 43.18 -7.30 -29.77
CA MET A 65 43.94 -8.42 -29.19
C MET A 65 44.28 -9.49 -30.25
N GLY A 66 43.37 -9.76 -31.19
CA GLY A 66 43.62 -10.64 -32.32
C GLY A 66 44.68 -10.09 -33.27
N GLN A 67 44.67 -8.78 -33.54
CA GLN A 67 45.69 -8.11 -34.36
C GLN A 67 47.06 -8.04 -33.66
N ALA A 68 47.09 -7.75 -32.35
CA ALA A 68 48.29 -7.68 -31.52
C ALA A 68 49.10 -9.01 -31.52
N LYS A 69 48.43 -10.16 -31.72
CA LYS A 69 49.12 -11.45 -31.88
C LYS A 69 49.93 -11.53 -33.15
N LYS A 70 49.60 -10.76 -34.20
CA LYS A 70 50.28 -10.72 -35.49
C LYS A 70 51.20 -9.52 -35.65
N ASP A 71 50.86 -8.41 -35.00
CA ASP A 71 51.57 -7.13 -35.02
C ASP A 71 51.72 -6.58 -33.59
N PRO A 72 52.90 -6.74 -32.96
CA PRO A 72 53.13 -6.28 -31.59
C PRO A 72 52.94 -4.77 -31.38
N SER A 73 52.98 -3.93 -32.43
CA SER A 73 52.74 -2.49 -32.32
C SER A 73 51.30 -2.18 -31.89
N LYS A 74 50.32 -3.10 -32.08
CA LYS A 74 48.94 -2.99 -31.70
C LYS A 74 48.66 -3.35 -30.23
N LEU A 75 49.66 -3.82 -29.48
CA LEU A 75 49.48 -4.24 -28.11
C LEU A 75 49.07 -3.04 -27.20
N ALA A 76 49.70 -1.89 -27.38
CA ALA A 76 49.39 -0.69 -26.61
C ALA A 76 47.95 -0.20 -26.83
N GLU A 77 47.46 -0.25 -28.09
CA GLU A 77 46.05 0.11 -28.40
C GLU A 77 45.08 -0.91 -27.78
N ALA A 78 45.39 -2.19 -27.79
CA ALA A 78 44.57 -3.23 -27.18
C ALA A 78 44.49 -3.08 -25.64
N GLU A 79 45.61 -2.79 -24.99
CA GLU A 79 45.65 -2.55 -23.55
C GLU A 79 44.91 -1.25 -23.15
N ALA A 80 45.01 -0.17 -23.93
CA ALA A 80 44.24 1.05 -23.73
C ALA A 80 42.73 0.79 -23.87
N ALA A 81 42.30 0.03 -24.87
CA ALA A 81 40.91 -0.34 -25.05
C ALA A 81 40.40 -1.22 -23.90
N LYS A 82 41.19 -2.15 -23.39
CA LYS A 82 40.88 -3.00 -22.25
C LYS A 82 40.74 -2.17 -20.95
N ALA A 83 41.67 -1.22 -20.74
CA ALA A 83 41.58 -0.29 -19.61
C ALA A 83 40.29 0.56 -19.64
N LYS A 84 39.88 1.02 -20.84
CA LYS A 84 38.62 1.77 -21.03
C LYS A 84 37.40 0.90 -20.76
N VAL A 85 37.40 -0.38 -21.17
CA VAL A 85 36.29 -1.32 -20.83
C VAL A 85 36.19 -1.50 -19.32
N LYS A 86 37.33 -1.64 -18.63
CA LYS A 86 37.35 -1.77 -17.17
C LYS A 86 36.82 -0.50 -16.49
N ALA A 87 37.33 0.67 -16.86
CA ALA A 87 36.85 1.97 -16.29
C ALA A 87 35.34 2.16 -16.51
N ASN A 88 34.83 1.80 -17.70
CA ASN A 88 33.38 1.87 -17.97
C ASN A 88 32.59 0.86 -17.10
N ALA A 89 33.11 -0.32 -16.83
CA ALA A 89 32.47 -1.30 -15.97
C ALA A 89 32.44 -0.82 -14.48
N ASP A 90 33.55 -0.28 -14.01
CA ASP A 90 33.64 0.28 -12.65
C ASP A 90 32.65 1.46 -12.49
N ARG A 91 32.62 2.38 -13.47
CA ARG A 91 31.70 3.52 -13.49
C ARG A 91 30.24 3.07 -13.56
N LEU A 92 29.93 2.06 -14.38
CA LEU A 92 28.56 1.50 -14.46
C LEU A 92 28.11 0.93 -13.11
N SER A 93 28.98 0.23 -12.39
CA SER A 93 28.67 -0.29 -11.06
C SER A 93 28.38 0.82 -10.04
N GLU A 94 29.14 1.92 -10.08
CA GLU A 94 28.88 3.10 -9.24
C GLU A 94 27.50 3.72 -9.56
N LEU A 95 27.19 3.86 -10.85
CA LEU A 95 25.91 4.44 -11.30
C LEU A 95 24.74 3.54 -10.92
N GLU A 96 24.85 2.23 -11.02
CA GLU A 96 23.81 1.27 -10.64
C GLU A 96 23.56 1.31 -9.12
N ALA A 97 24.61 1.42 -8.31
CA ALA A 97 24.47 1.61 -6.88
C ALA A 97 23.74 2.92 -6.56
N LYS A 98 24.14 4.02 -7.22
CA LYS A 98 23.53 5.34 -7.06
C LYS A 98 22.07 5.37 -7.52
N GLU A 99 21.74 4.72 -8.64
CA GLU A 99 20.37 4.54 -9.14
C GLU A 99 19.49 3.85 -8.08
N GLY A 100 19.99 2.77 -7.45
CA GLY A 100 19.30 2.08 -6.38
C GLY A 100 19.04 2.95 -5.16
N GLU A 101 20.03 3.75 -4.72
CA GLU A 101 19.87 4.69 -3.60
C GLU A 101 18.84 5.80 -3.92
N LEU A 102 18.92 6.38 -5.12
CA LEU A 102 17.99 7.43 -5.55
C LEU A 102 16.57 6.90 -5.67
N ALA A 103 16.39 5.70 -6.24
CA ALA A 103 15.07 5.06 -6.35
C ALA A 103 14.43 4.85 -4.98
N GLN A 104 15.19 4.41 -3.97
CA GLN A 104 14.70 4.24 -2.61
C GLN A 104 14.30 5.58 -1.97
N LYS A 105 15.12 6.63 -2.13
CA LYS A 105 14.82 7.98 -1.62
C LYS A 105 13.55 8.55 -2.25
N ILE A 106 13.46 8.46 -3.58
CA ILE A 106 12.28 8.91 -4.33
C ILE A 106 11.04 8.16 -3.84
N ARG A 107 11.08 6.81 -3.76
CA ARG A 107 9.96 6.01 -3.27
C ARG A 107 9.52 6.44 -1.87
N LYS A 108 10.46 6.64 -0.94
CA LYS A 108 10.17 7.06 0.43
C LYS A 108 9.45 8.40 0.51
N ILE A 109 9.82 9.36 -0.35
CA ILE A 109 9.15 10.67 -0.43
C ILE A 109 7.79 10.53 -1.09
N MET A 110 7.70 9.81 -2.20
CA MET A 110 6.46 9.58 -2.95
C MET A 110 5.36 8.96 -2.10
N LEU A 111 5.69 8.05 -1.19
CA LEU A 111 4.75 7.45 -0.23
C LEU A 111 4.19 8.45 0.80
N GLN A 112 4.82 9.62 0.96
CA GLN A 112 4.37 10.67 1.89
C GLN A 112 3.51 11.75 1.22
N ILE A 113 3.64 11.93 -0.10
CA ILE A 113 2.87 12.92 -0.86
C ILE A 113 1.43 12.40 -1.01
N PRO A 114 0.41 13.15 -0.55
CA PRO A 114 -0.97 12.68 -0.58
C PRO A 114 -1.54 12.68 -2.01
N ASN A 115 -2.49 11.79 -2.26
CA ASN A 115 -3.27 11.78 -3.49
C ASN A 115 -4.10 13.06 -3.64
N ILE A 116 -4.41 13.45 -4.89
CA ILE A 116 -5.23 14.61 -5.21
C ILE A 116 -6.65 14.39 -4.69
N ILE A 117 -7.15 15.40 -3.99
CA ILE A 117 -8.54 15.45 -3.51
C ILE A 117 -9.47 15.75 -4.70
N ASP A 118 -10.59 15.06 -4.78
CA ASP A 118 -11.60 15.34 -5.78
C ASP A 118 -12.24 16.72 -5.54
N PRO A 119 -12.53 17.52 -6.60
CA PRO A 119 -13.14 18.83 -6.45
C PRO A 119 -14.49 18.87 -5.74
N SER A 120 -15.23 17.76 -5.72
CA SER A 120 -16.52 17.65 -5.04
C SER A 120 -16.39 17.49 -3.52
N VAL A 121 -15.19 17.15 -3.02
CA VAL A 121 -14.98 16.93 -1.58
C VAL A 121 -14.86 18.28 -0.85
N PRO A 122 -15.65 18.53 0.21
CA PRO A 122 -15.52 19.73 1.04
C PRO A 122 -14.13 19.85 1.64
N ILE A 123 -13.60 21.08 1.66
CA ILE A 123 -12.30 21.35 2.28
C ILE A 123 -12.52 21.71 3.75
N GLY A 124 -11.91 20.94 4.64
CA GLY A 124 -11.99 21.14 6.07
C GLY A 124 -10.91 20.41 6.84
N PRO A 125 -10.57 20.86 8.06
CA PRO A 125 -9.53 20.27 8.89
C PRO A 125 -9.93 18.91 9.50
N ASP A 126 -11.22 18.65 9.67
CA ASP A 126 -11.77 17.47 10.33
C ASP A 126 -13.20 17.17 9.85
N ASP A 127 -13.83 16.17 10.44
CA ASP A 127 -15.16 15.65 10.11
C ASP A 127 -16.31 16.62 10.41
N SER A 128 -16.09 17.64 11.23
CA SER A 128 -17.10 18.71 11.47
C SER A 128 -17.43 19.51 10.20
N CYS A 129 -16.54 19.44 9.20
CA CYS A 129 -16.71 20.07 7.90
C CYS A 129 -17.42 19.18 6.87
N ASN A 130 -17.79 17.95 7.23
CA ASN A 130 -18.51 17.04 6.34
C ASN A 130 -19.90 17.61 6.03
N VAL A 131 -20.31 17.45 4.77
CA VAL A 131 -21.61 17.90 4.28
C VAL A 131 -22.47 16.68 4.03
N GLU A 132 -23.66 16.60 4.67
CA GLU A 132 -24.64 15.56 4.41
C GLU A 132 -25.15 15.72 2.97
N VAL A 133 -24.92 14.72 2.12
CA VAL A 133 -25.33 14.76 0.71
C VAL A 133 -26.65 14.04 0.46
N GLN A 134 -27.03 13.11 1.32
CA GLN A 134 -28.27 12.34 1.19
C GLN A 134 -28.71 11.73 2.52
N ARG A 135 -30.02 11.69 2.75
CA ARG A 135 -30.66 11.05 3.90
C ARG A 135 -31.74 10.08 3.42
N PHE A 136 -31.84 8.92 4.04
CA PHE A 136 -32.87 7.93 3.81
C PHE A 136 -33.65 7.64 5.07
N GLY A 137 -34.97 7.84 5.01
CA GLY A 137 -35.89 7.63 6.12
C GLY A 137 -35.72 8.63 7.28
N GLU A 138 -36.54 8.46 8.28
CA GLU A 138 -36.49 9.23 9.52
C GLU A 138 -36.07 8.30 10.67
N PRO A 139 -35.20 8.75 11.59
CA PRO A 139 -34.81 7.94 12.74
C PRO A 139 -35.99 7.72 13.65
N VAL A 140 -36.25 6.47 14.01
CA VAL A 140 -37.21 6.11 15.03
C VAL A 140 -36.45 5.98 16.35
N VAL A 141 -36.66 6.94 17.22
CA VAL A 141 -36.12 6.91 18.59
C VAL A 141 -37.17 6.28 19.50
N PRO A 142 -36.91 5.10 20.08
CA PRO A 142 -37.87 4.49 21.03
C PRO A 142 -38.02 5.31 22.31
N ASP A 143 -39.14 5.16 22.99
CA ASP A 143 -39.46 5.82 24.25
C ASP A 143 -38.90 5.11 25.50
N PHE A 144 -38.09 4.08 25.29
CA PHE A 144 -37.39 3.32 26.32
C PHE A 144 -35.86 3.42 26.18
N GLU A 145 -35.15 3.22 27.29
CA GLU A 145 -33.68 3.14 27.27
C GLU A 145 -33.22 1.88 26.52
N ILE A 146 -32.44 2.11 25.47
CA ILE A 146 -31.87 1.02 24.67
C ILE A 146 -30.67 0.44 25.43
N PRO A 147 -30.69 -0.85 25.82
CA PRO A 147 -29.54 -1.48 26.48
C PRO A 147 -28.29 -1.46 25.56
N TYR A 148 -27.12 -1.40 26.17
CA TYR A 148 -25.88 -1.45 25.41
C TYR A 148 -25.71 -2.84 24.76
N HIS A 149 -25.04 -2.90 23.58
CA HIS A 149 -24.97 -4.13 22.81
C HIS A 149 -24.38 -5.33 23.60
N THR A 150 -23.37 -5.11 24.45
CA THR A 150 -22.82 -6.18 25.30
C THR A 150 -23.80 -6.65 26.36
N GLN A 151 -24.60 -5.76 26.94
CA GLN A 151 -25.64 -6.14 27.89
C GLN A 151 -26.71 -7.03 27.26
N ILE A 152 -27.07 -6.73 26.00
CA ILE A 152 -27.98 -7.59 25.24
C ILE A 152 -27.33 -8.98 25.03
N MET A 153 -26.08 -9.02 24.59
CA MET A 153 -25.36 -10.29 24.36
C MET A 153 -25.20 -11.09 25.66
N GLU A 154 -24.90 -10.43 26.78
CA GLU A 154 -24.79 -11.05 28.10
C GLU A 154 -26.12 -11.67 28.55
N SER A 155 -27.25 -11.02 28.29
CA SER A 155 -28.59 -11.55 28.63
C SER A 155 -28.91 -12.87 27.91
N PHE A 156 -28.24 -13.15 26.79
CA PHE A 156 -28.31 -14.42 26.04
C PHE A 156 -27.15 -15.38 26.36
N ASN A 157 -26.30 -15.09 27.34
CA ASN A 157 -25.03 -15.80 27.57
C ASN A 157 -24.20 -15.94 26.30
N GLY A 158 -24.24 -14.92 25.44
CA GLY A 158 -23.70 -14.95 24.08
C GLY A 158 -22.33 -14.29 23.93
N ILE A 159 -21.76 -13.72 25.00
CA ILE A 159 -20.45 -13.07 25.00
C ILE A 159 -19.70 -13.37 26.30
N ASP A 160 -18.36 -13.56 26.22
CA ASP A 160 -17.47 -13.65 27.37
C ASP A 160 -16.22 -12.79 27.13
N MET A 161 -16.28 -11.57 27.65
CA MET A 161 -15.18 -10.61 27.57
C MET A 161 -14.08 -10.89 28.59
N ASP A 162 -14.43 -11.49 29.74
CA ASP A 162 -13.46 -11.82 30.79
C ASP A 162 -12.53 -12.96 30.35
N ALA A 163 -13.08 -14.00 29.72
CA ALA A 163 -12.29 -15.05 29.15
C ALA A 163 -11.38 -14.52 28.02
N ALA A 164 -11.90 -13.66 27.16
CA ALA A 164 -11.11 -13.03 26.09
C ALA A 164 -9.96 -12.19 26.68
N GLY A 165 -10.21 -11.43 27.75
CA GLY A 165 -9.21 -10.65 28.46
C GLY A 165 -8.08 -11.51 29.03
N ARG A 166 -8.40 -12.71 29.56
CA ARG A 166 -7.39 -13.65 30.06
C ARG A 166 -6.56 -14.31 28.97
N VAL A 167 -7.14 -14.53 27.79
CA VAL A 167 -6.47 -15.24 26.68
C VAL A 167 -5.68 -14.30 25.78
N SER A 168 -6.23 -13.14 25.44
CA SER A 168 -5.67 -12.25 24.40
C SER A 168 -5.53 -10.79 24.85
N GLY A 169 -6.11 -10.43 25.98
CA GLY A 169 -6.16 -9.04 26.45
C GLY A 169 -7.47 -8.34 26.04
N ASN A 170 -7.55 -7.04 26.35
CA ASN A 170 -8.70 -6.22 26.00
C ASN A 170 -8.80 -6.05 24.47
N GLY A 171 -10.00 -5.81 23.96
CA GLY A 171 -10.26 -5.64 22.53
C GLY A 171 -10.38 -6.95 21.74
N PHE A 172 -10.59 -8.08 22.46
CA PHE A 172 -10.97 -9.39 21.91
C PHE A 172 -12.28 -9.83 22.54
N TYR A 173 -12.90 -10.86 21.98
CA TYR A 173 -14.19 -11.37 22.44
C TYR A 173 -14.30 -12.89 22.25
N TYR A 174 -15.17 -13.53 23.01
CA TYR A 174 -15.78 -14.80 22.65
C TYR A 174 -17.26 -14.54 22.38
N LEU A 175 -17.74 -14.90 21.19
CA LEU A 175 -19.17 -14.99 20.90
C LEU A 175 -19.60 -16.45 21.07
N MET A 176 -20.77 -16.67 21.65
CA MET A 176 -21.24 -18.01 22.00
C MET A 176 -22.72 -18.20 21.66
N GLY A 177 -23.13 -19.45 21.53
CA GLY A 177 -24.52 -19.83 21.35
C GLY A 177 -25.20 -19.15 20.17
N ASP A 178 -26.39 -18.63 20.40
CA ASP A 178 -27.17 -18.00 19.34
C ASP A 178 -26.62 -16.67 18.87
N ILE A 179 -25.89 -15.93 19.71
CA ILE A 179 -25.18 -14.71 19.27
C ILE A 179 -24.11 -15.04 18.24
N ALA A 180 -23.30 -16.07 18.46
CA ALA A 180 -22.32 -16.53 17.47
C ALA A 180 -22.99 -17.00 16.17
N ARG A 181 -24.13 -17.70 16.28
CA ARG A 181 -24.88 -18.13 15.08
C ARG A 181 -25.49 -16.97 14.30
N ILE A 182 -25.98 -15.93 14.99
CA ILE A 182 -26.48 -14.71 14.33
C ILE A 182 -25.34 -13.98 13.64
N HIS A 183 -24.18 -13.86 14.27
CA HIS A 183 -22.99 -13.26 13.67
C HIS A 183 -22.60 -13.96 12.37
N GLU A 184 -22.47 -15.29 12.38
CA GLU A 184 -22.20 -16.09 11.17
C GLU A 184 -23.32 -15.95 10.13
N GLY A 185 -24.59 -15.88 10.60
CA GLY A 185 -25.75 -15.66 9.73
C GLY A 185 -25.72 -14.34 8.99
N VAL A 186 -25.27 -13.25 9.63
CA VAL A 186 -25.08 -11.92 8.99
C VAL A 186 -24.00 -11.98 7.92
N LEU A 187 -22.86 -12.63 8.20
CA LEU A 187 -21.77 -12.80 7.24
C LEU A 187 -22.20 -13.67 6.05
N ALA A 188 -22.91 -14.76 6.31
CA ALA A 188 -23.47 -15.61 5.25
C ALA A 188 -24.48 -14.85 4.36
N TYR A 189 -25.37 -14.07 4.97
CA TYR A 189 -26.31 -13.23 4.25
C TYR A 189 -25.59 -12.20 3.37
N ALA A 190 -24.59 -11.49 3.90
CA ALA A 190 -23.82 -10.49 3.16
C ALA A 190 -23.13 -11.13 1.95
N ARG A 191 -22.48 -12.29 2.13
CA ARG A 191 -21.84 -13.05 1.05
C ARG A 191 -22.84 -13.41 -0.04
N ASP A 192 -23.96 -14.04 0.33
CA ASP A 192 -24.96 -14.54 -0.61
C ASP A 192 -25.66 -13.37 -1.34
N PHE A 193 -25.87 -12.24 -0.64
CA PHE A 193 -26.37 -11.00 -1.24
C PHE A 193 -25.43 -10.48 -2.33
N MET A 194 -24.12 -10.43 -2.03
CA MET A 194 -23.13 -9.96 -3.01
C MET A 194 -23.01 -10.90 -4.22
N ILE A 195 -23.03 -12.22 -3.99
CA ILE A 195 -23.09 -13.21 -5.09
C ILE A 195 -24.33 -13.00 -5.95
N GLY A 196 -25.48 -12.77 -5.30
CA GLY A 196 -26.75 -12.45 -6.01
C GLY A 196 -26.71 -11.16 -6.82
N LYS A 197 -25.79 -10.22 -6.50
CA LYS A 197 -25.50 -9.01 -7.29
C LYS A 197 -24.48 -9.22 -8.41
N GLY A 198 -24.00 -10.44 -8.61
CA GLY A 198 -23.05 -10.79 -9.67
C GLY A 198 -21.58 -10.67 -9.29
N PHE A 199 -21.28 -10.47 -8.01
CA PHE A 199 -19.89 -10.46 -7.54
C PHE A 199 -19.32 -11.88 -7.46
N ILE A 200 -18.06 -12.04 -7.84
CA ILE A 200 -17.32 -13.30 -7.70
C ILE A 200 -16.79 -13.40 -6.27
N PHE A 201 -17.21 -14.43 -5.54
CA PHE A 201 -16.75 -14.67 -4.18
C PHE A 201 -15.32 -15.22 -4.15
N CYS A 202 -14.46 -14.62 -3.34
CA CYS A 202 -13.07 -14.98 -3.17
C CYS A 202 -12.73 -15.17 -1.69
N ILE A 203 -11.85 -16.11 -1.40
CA ILE A 203 -11.18 -16.27 -0.09
C ILE A 203 -9.70 -15.97 -0.33
N PRO A 204 -9.21 -14.79 0.11
CA PRO A 204 -7.84 -14.35 -0.13
C PRO A 204 -6.88 -14.87 0.95
N PRO A 205 -5.56 -14.75 0.76
CA PRO A 205 -4.58 -14.89 1.84
C PRO A 205 -4.83 -13.88 2.96
N PHE A 206 -4.69 -14.30 4.22
CA PHE A 206 -4.87 -13.44 5.40
C PHE A 206 -3.54 -12.87 5.92
N MET A 207 -2.43 -13.23 5.29
CA MET A 207 -1.09 -12.67 5.51
C MET A 207 -0.53 -12.21 4.16
N ILE A 208 0.05 -11.02 4.14
CA ILE A 208 0.55 -10.38 2.93
C ILE A 208 1.93 -9.77 3.14
N HIS A 209 2.72 -9.64 2.07
CA HIS A 209 4.01 -8.99 2.10
C HIS A 209 3.91 -7.46 2.32
N GLY A 210 5.00 -6.88 2.85
CA GLY A 210 5.07 -5.45 3.14
C GLY A 210 4.83 -4.57 1.92
N ASN A 211 5.31 -4.94 0.73
CA ASN A 211 5.10 -4.20 -0.51
C ASN A 211 3.61 -4.13 -0.92
N VAL A 212 2.81 -5.14 -0.59
CA VAL A 212 1.35 -5.13 -0.82
C VAL A 212 0.69 -4.14 0.13
N VAL A 213 1.10 -4.13 1.42
CA VAL A 213 0.59 -3.16 2.41
C VAL A 213 0.90 -1.73 2.00
N GLU A 214 2.14 -1.44 1.54
CA GLU A 214 2.54 -0.12 1.04
C GLU A 214 1.70 0.37 -0.16
N GLY A 215 1.10 -0.55 -0.90
CA GLY A 215 0.20 -0.22 -2.03
C GLY A 215 -1.15 0.33 -1.59
N VAL A 216 -1.59 0.08 -0.36
CA VAL A 216 -2.94 0.39 0.13
C VAL A 216 -2.98 1.33 1.34
N MET A 217 -1.85 1.54 2.02
CA MET A 217 -1.76 2.48 3.15
C MET A 217 -0.38 3.12 3.27
N SER A 218 -0.30 4.22 4.01
CA SER A 218 0.97 4.88 4.29
C SER A 218 1.81 4.09 5.31
N GLN A 219 3.13 4.28 5.32
CA GLN A 219 4.03 3.65 6.28
C GLN A 219 3.64 3.95 7.74
N THR A 220 3.18 5.16 8.02
CA THR A 220 2.72 5.57 9.36
C THR A 220 1.49 4.78 9.80
N GLU A 221 0.52 4.60 8.90
CA GLU A 221 -0.68 3.81 9.16
C GLU A 221 -0.33 2.32 9.32
N MET A 222 0.57 1.80 8.48
CA MET A 222 1.06 0.42 8.55
C MET A 222 1.65 0.12 9.93
N ASP A 223 2.53 0.98 10.44
CA ASP A 223 3.17 0.81 11.75
C ASP A 223 2.15 0.92 12.91
N ALA A 224 1.15 1.78 12.76
CA ALA A 224 0.12 2.00 13.77
C ALA A 224 -0.96 0.90 13.80
N MET A 225 -1.32 0.33 12.64
CA MET A 225 -2.50 -0.53 12.50
C MET A 225 -2.20 -2.00 12.26
N MET A 226 -1.09 -2.33 11.58
CA MET A 226 -0.83 -3.71 11.13
C MET A 226 -0.05 -4.54 12.14
N TYR A 227 -0.46 -5.80 12.34
CA TYR A 227 0.34 -6.80 13.04
C TYR A 227 1.37 -7.40 12.08
N LYS A 228 2.64 -7.33 12.43
CA LYS A 228 3.72 -7.95 11.70
C LYS A 228 4.11 -9.29 12.33
N ILE A 229 4.39 -10.29 11.51
CA ILE A 229 4.97 -11.57 11.95
C ILE A 229 6.46 -11.34 12.19
N GLU A 230 6.93 -11.70 13.38
CA GLU A 230 8.34 -11.55 13.74
C GLU A 230 9.22 -12.50 12.91
N GLY A 231 10.31 -11.97 12.36
CA GLY A 231 11.25 -12.74 11.54
C GLY A 231 10.82 -12.96 10.09
N GLU A 232 9.63 -12.49 9.70
CA GLU A 232 9.05 -12.68 8.36
C GLU A 232 8.70 -11.33 7.71
N ASP A 233 8.70 -11.29 6.37
CA ASP A 233 8.08 -10.18 5.63
C ASP A 233 6.60 -10.48 5.41
N LEU A 234 5.87 -10.70 6.51
CA LEU A 234 4.43 -10.98 6.50
C LEU A 234 3.70 -10.12 7.54
N TYR A 235 2.52 -9.67 7.15
CA TYR A 235 1.61 -8.88 7.96
C TYR A 235 0.22 -9.50 7.93
N LEU A 236 -0.44 -9.57 9.09
CA LEU A 236 -1.87 -9.93 9.14
C LEU A 236 -2.69 -8.81 8.50
N ILE A 237 -3.67 -9.18 7.68
CA ILE A 237 -4.52 -8.20 6.98
C ILE A 237 -5.42 -7.44 7.96
N GLY A 238 -5.58 -6.13 7.74
CA GLY A 238 -6.57 -5.31 8.41
C GLY A 238 -7.94 -5.32 7.71
N THR A 239 -7.98 -5.85 6.49
CA THR A 239 -9.16 -6.07 5.63
C THR A 239 -8.76 -6.94 4.45
N SER A 240 -9.68 -7.73 3.91
CA SER A 240 -9.43 -8.50 2.68
C SER A 240 -9.16 -7.62 1.46
N GLU A 241 -9.56 -6.35 1.48
CA GLU A 241 -9.22 -5.37 0.45
C GLU A 241 -7.73 -5.38 0.11
N HIS A 242 -6.86 -5.42 1.12
CA HIS A 242 -5.41 -5.43 0.94
C HIS A 242 -4.96 -6.60 0.05
N SER A 243 -5.39 -7.80 0.36
CA SER A 243 -5.06 -9.01 -0.41
C SER A 243 -5.68 -9.01 -1.79
N MET A 244 -6.93 -8.53 -1.89
CA MET A 244 -7.67 -8.52 -3.15
C MET A 244 -7.08 -7.52 -4.16
N ILE A 245 -6.65 -6.34 -3.70
CA ILE A 245 -5.92 -5.36 -4.53
C ILE A 245 -4.52 -5.91 -4.86
N GLY A 246 -3.85 -6.51 -3.89
CA GLY A 246 -2.55 -7.15 -4.07
C GLY A 246 -2.55 -8.26 -5.12
N LYS A 247 -3.69 -8.89 -5.40
CA LYS A 247 -3.86 -9.88 -6.49
C LYS A 247 -3.45 -9.32 -7.86
N PHE A 248 -3.56 -8.02 -8.05
CA PHE A 248 -3.28 -7.34 -9.32
C PHE A 248 -1.91 -6.64 -9.37
N ILE A 249 -1.06 -6.82 -8.34
CA ILE A 249 0.26 -6.20 -8.33
C ILE A 249 1.11 -6.68 -9.51
N ASP A 250 1.81 -5.75 -10.17
CA ASP A 250 2.67 -6.01 -11.33
C ASP A 250 1.99 -6.72 -12.51
N GLN A 251 0.64 -6.57 -12.64
CA GLN A 251 -0.12 -7.15 -13.75
C GLN A 251 -0.69 -6.06 -14.66
N ILE A 252 -0.71 -6.36 -15.95
CA ILE A 252 -1.47 -5.60 -16.95
C ILE A 252 -2.78 -6.36 -17.18
N ILE A 253 -3.90 -5.77 -16.75
CA ILE A 253 -5.22 -6.39 -16.87
C ILE A 253 -5.76 -6.12 -18.27
N PRO A 254 -6.22 -7.14 -19.03
CA PRO A 254 -6.87 -6.95 -20.32
C PRO A 254 -8.16 -6.11 -20.18
N GLU A 255 -8.35 -5.15 -21.09
CA GLU A 255 -9.49 -4.22 -21.06
C GLU A 255 -10.84 -4.96 -21.15
N ASP A 256 -10.90 -6.02 -21.93
CA ASP A 256 -12.10 -6.84 -22.11
C ASP A 256 -12.50 -7.66 -20.87
N SER A 257 -11.61 -7.77 -19.87
CA SER A 257 -11.88 -8.41 -18.58
C SER A 257 -12.42 -7.44 -17.52
N LEU A 258 -12.60 -6.17 -17.85
CA LEU A 258 -13.07 -5.12 -16.95
C LEU A 258 -14.54 -4.76 -17.21
N PRO A 259 -15.33 -4.35 -16.20
CA PRO A 259 -14.95 -4.32 -14.78
C PRO A 259 -14.93 -5.71 -14.14
N GLN A 260 -14.04 -5.92 -13.16
CA GLN A 260 -14.06 -7.12 -12.31
C GLN A 260 -14.75 -6.78 -10.99
N THR A 261 -15.82 -7.49 -10.67
CA THR A 261 -16.55 -7.32 -9.41
C THR A 261 -16.28 -8.51 -8.50
N LEU A 262 -15.54 -8.28 -7.43
CA LEU A 262 -15.10 -9.30 -6.49
C LEU A 262 -15.66 -9.01 -5.09
N THR A 263 -16.02 -10.06 -4.37
CA THR A 263 -16.39 -9.95 -2.95
C THR A 263 -15.61 -10.97 -2.14
N SER A 264 -15.18 -10.60 -0.94
CA SER A 264 -14.34 -11.47 -0.13
C SER A 264 -14.69 -11.38 1.35
N TYR A 265 -14.68 -12.54 2.00
CA TYR A 265 -14.73 -12.66 3.45
C TYR A 265 -13.33 -12.79 4.02
N SER A 266 -13.08 -12.13 5.15
CA SER A 266 -11.89 -12.41 5.95
C SER A 266 -12.06 -12.03 7.42
N PRO A 267 -11.31 -12.68 8.33
CA PRO A 267 -10.94 -12.05 9.59
C PRO A 267 -10.08 -10.82 9.29
N CYS A 268 -10.17 -9.83 10.15
CA CYS A 268 -9.42 -8.58 10.08
C CYS A 268 -8.70 -8.35 11.41
N PHE A 269 -7.45 -7.91 11.33
CA PHE A 269 -6.60 -7.72 12.51
C PHE A 269 -6.06 -6.29 12.52
N ARG A 270 -6.41 -5.52 13.57
CA ARG A 270 -5.97 -4.12 13.71
C ARG A 270 -5.48 -3.84 15.12
N LYS A 271 -4.35 -3.14 15.24
CA LYS A 271 -3.81 -2.73 16.54
C LYS A 271 -4.64 -1.68 17.26
N GLU A 272 -5.53 -0.99 16.54
CA GLU A 272 -6.43 0.07 17.05
C GLU A 272 -5.74 1.07 17.99
N LYS A 273 -4.48 1.41 17.71
CA LYS A 273 -3.71 2.38 18.51
C LYS A 273 -4.35 3.76 18.36
N GLY A 274 -4.71 4.36 19.50
CA GLY A 274 -5.31 5.70 19.56
C GLY A 274 -6.84 5.72 19.70
N ALA A 275 -7.49 4.56 19.78
CA ALA A 275 -8.88 4.48 20.22
C ALA A 275 -8.98 4.93 21.70
N HIS A 276 -9.94 5.81 22.00
CA HIS A 276 -10.17 6.34 23.36
C HIS A 276 -11.65 6.62 23.63
N GLY A 277 -12.04 6.48 24.89
CA GLY A 277 -13.37 6.88 25.34
C GLY A 277 -14.48 5.87 25.02
N ILE A 278 -15.60 6.35 24.43
CA ILE A 278 -16.78 5.50 24.18
C ILE A 278 -16.50 4.37 23.18
N GLU A 279 -15.54 4.56 22.28
CA GLU A 279 -15.16 3.55 21.27
C GLU A 279 -14.48 2.32 21.89
N GLU A 280 -13.92 2.43 23.10
CA GLU A 280 -13.30 1.32 23.81
C GLU A 280 -14.32 0.44 24.56
N ARG A 281 -15.59 0.89 24.65
CA ARG A 281 -16.60 0.12 25.35
C ARG A 281 -17.14 -1.02 24.49
N GLY A 282 -17.18 -2.21 25.09
CA GLY A 282 -17.72 -3.42 24.46
C GLY A 282 -16.90 -3.90 23.28
N ILE A 283 -17.58 -4.21 22.17
CA ILE A 283 -16.96 -4.76 20.95
C ILE A 283 -17.13 -3.84 19.72
N TYR A 284 -17.25 -2.53 19.97
CA TYR A 284 -17.39 -1.57 18.86
C TYR A 284 -16.08 -1.38 18.11
N ARG A 285 -14.94 -1.26 18.82
CA ARG A 285 -13.60 -1.14 18.26
C ARG A 285 -12.68 -2.18 18.91
N ILE A 286 -12.28 -3.16 18.13
CA ILE A 286 -11.64 -4.38 18.60
C ILE A 286 -10.49 -4.79 17.67
N HIS A 287 -9.56 -5.59 18.19
CA HIS A 287 -8.37 -6.04 17.47
C HIS A 287 -8.63 -7.09 16.40
N GLN A 288 -9.71 -7.87 16.56
CA GLN A 288 -10.09 -8.93 15.63
C GLN A 288 -11.59 -8.86 15.36
N PHE A 289 -11.97 -8.83 14.09
CA PHE A 289 -13.36 -8.84 13.62
C PHE A 289 -13.43 -9.48 12.23
N GLU A 290 -14.63 -9.76 11.77
CA GLU A 290 -14.87 -10.31 10.42
C GLU A 290 -15.48 -9.24 9.51
N LYS A 291 -15.17 -9.36 8.21
CA LYS A 291 -15.62 -8.41 7.20
C LYS A 291 -15.96 -9.10 5.88
N GLN A 292 -17.06 -8.69 5.27
CA GLN A 292 -17.36 -8.98 3.86
C GLN A 292 -17.06 -7.72 3.06
N GLU A 293 -16.13 -7.81 2.11
CA GLU A 293 -15.62 -6.68 1.32
C GLU A 293 -16.13 -6.71 -0.11
N MET A 294 -16.25 -5.55 -0.74
CA MET A 294 -16.57 -5.37 -2.15
C MET A 294 -15.40 -4.69 -2.86
N ILE A 295 -14.96 -5.26 -3.98
CA ILE A 295 -13.87 -4.75 -4.82
C ILE A 295 -14.37 -4.66 -6.26
N VAL A 296 -14.21 -3.50 -6.89
CA VAL A 296 -14.58 -3.24 -8.29
C VAL A 296 -13.39 -2.65 -9.03
#